data_f88beefd189ff40735a2245c3075837f
#
_entry.id   f88beefd189ff40735a2245c3075837f
#
_cell.length_a   1.000
_cell.length_b   1.000
_cell.length_c   1.000
_cell.angle_alpha   90.00
_cell.angle_beta   90.00
_cell.angle_gamma   90.00
#
_symmetry.space_group_name_H-M   'P 1'
#
loop_
_entity.id
_entity.type
_entity.pdbx_description
1 polymer ?
#
loop_
_entity_poly.entity_id
_entity_poly.type
_entity_poly.pdbx_seq_one_letter_code
_entity_poly.pdbx_strand_id
1 'polypeptide(L)'
;AAGIEVLRKGGNAVDAAVATAAALGVTEPYSAGVGGGGYFVYYDARSRTVRTIDGRETAPLSADSGLFTENGTAIPFAEAVSSGLSVGTPGTPATWQKALDQWGSKSLGSVLKPAERLARDGFRVDDTFRSQTAANETRFRYFPDTAKLFLPGGALPVVGSTFKNPDLARTYAQLADKGVGALYRGDIADDIVDTVDNPPVDPASGWNARRGDLTAKDLAAYRVKSQAPSKTSYRGLGVYSMAPSSSGGTTVGEALNILENTDLSKASEVRYLHRYIEASRISFADRGRWVGDPAFEDVPTKELLSQRYADSRACLIKDDAVLTSPVAPGDPRDPASCDARGTAAPTTYEGDSTTHLTVADKWGNVVSYTLTIEQTGGSGITVPGRGFLLNNELTDFSFTPASPAVHDPNLPGPGKRPRSSMSPTIVLDRHDKPVVALGSPGGATIITTVLQTLTGFLDRGLPLVDAIAAPRASQRNQATTELEPGLYDSPLRAQLEAVGHGFRLNPEIGAATGVQRLPDGKWLAAAEKVRRGGGSAMVVRPAP
;
A
#
# COMPACT_ATOMS: atom_id res chain seq x y z
N ALA A 1 1.11 18.58 -8.33
CA ALA A 1 1.36 19.45 -9.50
C ALA A 1 1.23 18.69 -10.81
N ALA A 2 1.93 17.53 -11.02
CA ALA A 2 1.94 16.79 -12.29
C ALA A 2 0.54 16.37 -12.76
N GLY A 3 -0.25 15.73 -11.90
CA GLY A 3 -1.63 15.33 -12.24
C GLY A 3 -2.53 16.53 -12.57
N ILE A 4 -2.39 17.63 -11.84
CA ILE A 4 -3.14 18.87 -12.12
C ILE A 4 -2.75 19.46 -13.49
N GLU A 5 -1.47 19.39 -13.88
CA GLU A 5 -1.03 19.79 -15.20
C GLU A 5 -1.72 18.97 -16.30
N VAL A 6 -1.81 17.66 -16.10
CA VAL A 6 -2.48 16.74 -17.03
C VAL A 6 -3.99 17.03 -17.12
N LEU A 7 -4.68 17.23 -15.98
CA LEU A 7 -6.10 17.58 -15.96
C LEU A 7 -6.37 18.93 -16.68
N ARG A 8 -5.52 19.94 -16.46
CA ARG A 8 -5.62 21.23 -17.18
C ARG A 8 -5.47 21.10 -18.69
N LYS A 9 -4.69 20.14 -19.14
CA LYS A 9 -4.48 19.82 -20.57
C LYS A 9 -5.53 18.86 -21.13
N GLY A 10 -6.64 18.64 -20.41
CA GLY A 10 -7.76 17.82 -20.85
C GLY A 10 -7.53 16.31 -20.73
N GLY A 11 -6.58 15.87 -19.91
CA GLY A 11 -6.47 14.47 -19.51
C GLY A 11 -7.56 14.08 -18.52
N ASN A 12 -7.85 12.77 -18.42
CA ASN A 12 -8.81 12.23 -17.48
C ASN A 12 -8.14 11.81 -16.14
N ALA A 13 -8.92 11.23 -15.22
CA ALA A 13 -8.43 10.80 -13.92
C ALA A 13 -7.29 9.77 -14.01
N VAL A 14 -7.34 8.88 -15.00
CA VAL A 14 -6.30 7.83 -15.22
C VAL A 14 -4.99 8.46 -15.69
N ASP A 15 -5.06 9.35 -16.69
CA ASP A 15 -3.88 10.08 -17.18
C ASP A 15 -3.19 10.86 -16.07
N ALA A 16 -3.99 11.54 -15.24
CA ALA A 16 -3.49 12.33 -14.12
C ALA A 16 -2.93 11.46 -12.98
N ALA A 17 -3.52 10.29 -12.73
CA ALA A 17 -3.02 9.34 -11.74
C ALA A 17 -1.65 8.79 -12.14
N VAL A 18 -1.47 8.38 -13.39
CA VAL A 18 -0.17 7.91 -13.90
C VAL A 18 0.89 9.01 -13.83
N ALA A 19 0.55 10.24 -14.27
CA ALA A 19 1.49 11.36 -14.20
C ALA A 19 1.88 11.71 -12.74
N THR A 20 0.93 11.60 -11.81
CA THR A 20 1.20 11.81 -10.39
C THR A 20 2.09 10.71 -9.83
N ALA A 21 1.79 9.44 -10.12
CA ALA A 21 2.58 8.29 -9.69
C ALA A 21 4.03 8.37 -10.19
N ALA A 22 4.22 8.73 -11.47
CA ALA A 22 5.56 8.94 -12.03
C ALA A 22 6.31 10.09 -11.33
N ALA A 23 5.63 11.20 -11.01
CA ALA A 23 6.23 12.32 -10.29
C ALA A 23 6.58 11.94 -8.83
N LEU A 24 5.76 11.12 -8.16
CA LEU A 24 6.04 10.59 -6.83
C LEU A 24 7.30 9.71 -6.84
N GLY A 25 7.53 8.91 -7.89
CA GLY A 25 8.78 8.17 -8.06
C GLY A 25 10.05 9.05 -8.15
N VAL A 26 9.89 10.37 -8.37
CA VAL A 26 10.98 11.36 -8.31
C VAL A 26 11.07 12.02 -6.94
N THR A 27 9.92 12.45 -6.37
CA THR A 27 9.87 13.25 -5.13
C THR A 27 9.76 12.41 -3.86
N GLU A 28 9.25 11.19 -3.97
CA GLU A 28 9.14 10.19 -2.91
C GLU A 28 9.81 8.86 -3.32
N PRO A 29 11.08 8.89 -3.79
CA PRO A 29 11.76 7.72 -4.35
C PRO A 29 11.94 6.59 -3.34
N TYR A 30 11.78 6.90 -2.06
CA TYR A 30 11.88 5.94 -0.95
C TYR A 30 10.58 5.15 -0.73
N SER A 31 9.47 5.56 -1.36
CA SER A 31 8.15 4.96 -1.16
C SER A 31 7.54 4.42 -2.45
N ALA A 32 7.98 4.88 -3.62
CA ALA A 32 7.41 4.49 -4.91
C ALA A 32 8.40 4.70 -6.06
N GLY A 33 8.11 4.08 -7.21
CA GLY A 33 8.90 4.28 -8.42
C GLY A 33 8.71 3.17 -9.45
N VAL A 34 9.45 3.26 -10.53
CA VAL A 34 9.42 2.27 -11.63
C VAL A 34 9.93 0.89 -11.22
N GLY A 35 10.73 0.83 -10.14
CA GLY A 35 11.25 -0.42 -9.57
C GLY A 35 10.29 -1.13 -8.62
N GLY A 36 9.08 -0.61 -8.42
CA GLY A 36 8.07 -1.13 -7.50
C GLY A 36 6.80 -1.64 -8.16
N GLY A 37 5.73 -1.75 -7.37
CA GLY A 37 4.40 -2.17 -7.81
C GLY A 37 3.27 -1.48 -7.07
N GLY A 38 2.07 -2.03 -7.16
CA GLY A 38 0.91 -1.46 -6.48
C GLY A 38 -0.43 -1.88 -7.06
N TYR A 39 -1.48 -1.27 -6.52
CA TYR A 39 -2.87 -1.61 -6.85
C TYR A 39 -3.65 -0.38 -7.27
N PHE A 40 -4.22 -0.47 -8.47
CA PHE A 40 -4.97 0.59 -9.11
C PHE A 40 -6.46 0.27 -9.12
N VAL A 41 -7.26 1.08 -8.44
CA VAL A 41 -8.73 0.96 -8.38
C VAL A 41 -9.33 2.15 -9.14
N TYR A 42 -10.17 1.85 -10.12
CA TYR A 42 -10.75 2.83 -11.02
C TYR A 42 -12.27 2.73 -11.05
N TYR A 43 -12.94 3.84 -10.83
CA TYR A 43 -14.36 4.00 -11.09
C TYR A 43 -14.58 4.70 -12.44
N ASP A 44 -15.27 4.02 -13.33
CA ASP A 44 -15.73 4.54 -14.62
C ASP A 44 -17.11 5.16 -14.48
N ALA A 45 -17.20 6.47 -14.60
CA ALA A 45 -18.44 7.22 -14.44
C ALA A 45 -19.46 6.92 -15.55
N ARG A 46 -19.01 6.51 -16.74
CA ARG A 46 -19.88 6.15 -17.86
C ARG A 46 -20.61 4.84 -17.62
N SER A 47 -19.90 3.81 -17.22
CA SER A 47 -20.46 2.48 -16.94
C SER A 47 -20.95 2.31 -15.50
N ARG A 48 -20.57 3.24 -14.60
CA ARG A 48 -20.80 3.17 -13.14
C ARG A 48 -20.27 1.89 -12.51
N THR A 49 -19.09 1.46 -12.96
CA THR A 49 -18.44 0.24 -12.48
C THR A 49 -17.07 0.54 -11.89
N VAL A 50 -16.70 -0.23 -10.88
CA VAL A 50 -15.34 -0.23 -10.33
C VAL A 50 -14.54 -1.36 -10.96
N ARG A 51 -13.32 -1.06 -11.39
CA ARG A 51 -12.37 -1.98 -12.02
C ARG A 51 -11.02 -1.88 -11.33
N THR A 52 -10.22 -2.93 -11.41
CA THR A 52 -8.93 -2.96 -10.74
C THR A 52 -7.83 -3.51 -11.63
N ILE A 53 -6.60 -3.05 -11.35
CA ILE A 53 -5.38 -3.64 -11.87
C ILE A 53 -4.50 -4.01 -10.68
N ASP A 54 -4.11 -5.28 -10.61
CA ASP A 54 -3.10 -5.81 -9.72
C ASP A 54 -1.75 -5.74 -10.41
N GLY A 55 -0.93 -4.80 -9.98
CA GLY A 55 0.45 -4.61 -10.40
C GLY A 55 1.44 -4.95 -9.29
N ARG A 56 1.06 -5.87 -8.37
CA ARG A 56 1.96 -6.40 -7.34
C ARG A 56 3.13 -7.10 -7.98
N GLU A 57 4.28 -7.02 -7.39
CA GLU A 57 5.48 -7.72 -7.78
C GLU A 57 5.29 -9.23 -7.68
N THR A 58 6.02 -9.97 -8.51
CA THR A 58 6.05 -11.44 -8.46
C THR A 58 7.42 -11.95 -8.07
N ALA A 59 7.45 -13.03 -7.31
CA ALA A 59 8.66 -13.79 -7.06
C ALA A 59 9.23 -14.36 -8.38
N PRO A 60 10.54 -14.62 -8.47
CA PRO A 60 11.15 -15.35 -9.57
C PRO A 60 10.47 -16.72 -9.77
N LEU A 61 10.49 -17.23 -11.01
CA LEU A 61 9.95 -18.56 -11.33
C LEU A 61 10.76 -19.71 -10.69
N SER A 62 11.96 -19.42 -10.18
CA SER A 62 12.80 -20.35 -9.41
C SER A 62 12.48 -20.36 -7.93
N ALA A 63 11.69 -19.38 -7.42
CA ALA A 63 11.41 -19.26 -6.00
C ALA A 63 10.65 -20.48 -5.44
N ASP A 64 11.02 -20.89 -4.24
CA ASP A 64 10.30 -21.88 -3.46
C ASP A 64 10.02 -21.35 -2.04
N SER A 65 9.43 -22.17 -1.18
CA SER A 65 9.10 -21.79 0.20
C SER A 65 10.34 -21.54 1.09
N GLY A 66 11.53 -21.89 0.62
CA GLY A 66 12.81 -21.66 1.29
C GLY A 66 13.53 -20.40 0.87
N LEU A 67 12.94 -19.53 0.04
CA LEU A 67 13.58 -18.33 -0.52
C LEU A 67 14.33 -17.48 0.50
N PHE A 68 13.82 -17.38 1.72
CA PHE A 68 14.41 -16.60 2.81
C PHE A 68 14.99 -17.46 3.94
N THR A 69 15.46 -18.69 3.62
CA THR A 69 16.08 -19.58 4.60
C THR A 69 17.46 -20.02 4.15
N GLU A 70 18.40 -20.07 5.10
CA GLU A 70 19.74 -20.63 4.92
C GLU A 70 19.95 -21.72 5.98
N ASN A 71 20.34 -22.91 5.57
CA ASN A 71 20.55 -24.07 6.47
C ASN A 71 19.33 -24.35 7.39
N GLY A 72 18.11 -24.15 6.85
CA GLY A 72 16.85 -24.37 7.58
C GLY A 72 16.47 -23.26 8.58
N THR A 73 17.21 -22.16 8.60
CA THR A 73 16.96 -21.00 9.47
C THR A 73 16.60 -19.78 8.64
N ALA A 74 15.60 -19.01 9.09
CA ALA A 74 15.23 -17.77 8.42
C ALA A 74 16.39 -16.76 8.43
N ILE A 75 16.63 -16.13 7.30
CA ILE A 75 17.58 -15.01 7.16
C ILE A 75 17.08 -13.85 8.03
N PRO A 76 17.95 -13.14 8.77
CA PRO A 76 17.55 -11.92 9.48
C PRO A 76 16.87 -10.93 8.54
N PHE A 77 15.73 -10.38 8.93
CA PHE A 77 14.90 -9.54 8.08
C PHE A 77 15.68 -8.38 7.44
N ALA A 78 16.50 -7.67 8.22
CA ALA A 78 17.30 -6.56 7.73
C ALA A 78 18.31 -6.97 6.64
N GLU A 79 18.84 -8.20 6.72
CA GLU A 79 19.75 -8.76 5.72
C GLU A 79 19.00 -9.18 4.45
N ALA A 80 17.80 -9.74 4.61
CA ALA A 80 16.95 -10.09 3.48
C ALA A 80 16.55 -8.84 2.69
N VAL A 81 16.12 -7.77 3.37
CA VAL A 81 15.72 -6.49 2.75
C VAL A 81 16.80 -5.94 1.83
N SER A 82 18.05 -5.84 2.31
CA SER A 82 19.14 -5.22 1.54
C SER A 82 19.94 -6.25 0.75
N SER A 83 19.23 -7.02 -0.08
CA SER A 83 19.79 -8.08 -0.93
C SER A 83 19.04 -8.20 -2.25
N GLY A 84 19.63 -8.89 -3.22
CA GLY A 84 18.97 -9.26 -4.47
C GLY A 84 17.78 -10.20 -4.26
N LEU A 85 17.80 -11.03 -3.19
CA LEU A 85 16.72 -11.99 -2.86
C LEU A 85 15.37 -11.30 -2.62
N SER A 86 15.38 -10.07 -2.11
CA SER A 86 14.17 -9.34 -1.78
C SER A 86 13.44 -8.74 -2.99
N VAL A 87 14.09 -8.69 -4.14
CA VAL A 87 13.60 -7.97 -5.32
C VAL A 87 12.60 -8.81 -6.10
N GLY A 88 11.35 -8.36 -6.14
CA GLY A 88 10.33 -8.90 -7.02
C GLY A 88 10.30 -8.21 -8.38
N THR A 89 9.71 -8.87 -9.38
CA THR A 89 9.53 -8.28 -10.71
C THR A 89 8.66 -7.03 -10.61
N PRO A 90 9.16 -5.85 -11.02
CA PRO A 90 8.42 -4.59 -10.91
C PRO A 90 7.12 -4.58 -11.70
N GLY A 91 6.05 -4.06 -11.09
CA GLY A 91 4.72 -4.01 -11.69
C GLY A 91 4.25 -2.61 -12.09
N THR A 92 4.88 -1.57 -11.54
CA THR A 92 4.42 -0.17 -11.71
C THR A 92 4.33 0.26 -13.18
N PRO A 93 5.34 0.10 -14.05
CA PRO A 93 5.24 0.53 -15.45
C PRO A 93 4.16 -0.22 -16.23
N ALA A 94 4.03 -1.54 -16.00
CA ALA A 94 2.99 -2.35 -16.66
C ALA A 94 1.57 -1.92 -16.20
N THR A 95 1.41 -1.52 -14.93
CA THR A 95 0.16 -0.95 -14.41
C THR A 95 -0.18 0.34 -15.12
N TRP A 96 0.78 1.25 -15.30
CA TRP A 96 0.56 2.51 -16.01
C TRP A 96 0.14 2.29 -17.45
N GLN A 97 0.85 1.43 -18.18
CA GLN A 97 0.52 1.11 -19.57
C GLN A 97 -0.89 0.51 -19.67
N LYS A 98 -1.18 -0.49 -18.82
CA LYS A 98 -2.50 -1.15 -18.82
C LYS A 98 -3.64 -0.19 -18.51
N ALA A 99 -3.47 0.70 -17.53
CA ALA A 99 -4.47 1.69 -17.16
C ALA A 99 -4.70 2.69 -18.30
N LEU A 100 -3.63 3.19 -18.92
CA LEU A 100 -3.71 4.11 -20.05
C LEU A 100 -4.37 3.47 -21.27
N ASP A 101 -3.97 2.24 -21.63
CA ASP A 101 -4.54 1.52 -22.77
C ASP A 101 -6.03 1.26 -22.63
N GLN A 102 -6.49 0.99 -21.41
CA GLN A 102 -7.90 0.64 -21.16
C GLN A 102 -8.78 1.86 -20.93
N TRP A 103 -8.27 2.88 -20.25
CA TRP A 103 -9.09 3.96 -19.70
C TRP A 103 -8.49 5.36 -19.86
N GLY A 104 -7.23 5.46 -20.28
CA GLY A 104 -6.56 6.73 -20.52
C GLY A 104 -7.03 7.44 -21.78
N SER A 105 -6.73 8.72 -21.87
CA SER A 105 -6.96 9.56 -23.06
C SER A 105 -5.66 10.13 -23.63
N LYS A 106 -4.55 9.95 -22.94
CA LYS A 106 -3.22 10.43 -23.31
C LYS A 106 -2.23 9.26 -23.47
N SER A 107 -1.21 9.47 -24.29
CA SER A 107 -0.12 8.49 -24.42
C SER A 107 0.77 8.47 -23.19
N LEU A 108 1.43 7.32 -22.92
CA LEU A 108 2.42 7.17 -21.86
C LEU A 108 3.49 8.28 -21.93
N GLY A 109 4.04 8.54 -23.12
CA GLY A 109 5.04 9.60 -23.31
C GLY A 109 4.53 10.99 -22.91
N SER A 110 3.25 11.28 -23.14
CA SER A 110 2.65 12.55 -22.74
C SER A 110 2.54 12.69 -21.23
N VAL A 111 2.11 11.64 -20.52
CA VAL A 111 1.89 11.69 -19.06
C VAL A 111 3.20 11.57 -18.26
N LEU A 112 4.27 11.01 -18.83
CA LEU A 112 5.59 10.93 -18.19
C LEU A 112 6.38 12.25 -18.25
N LYS A 113 6.10 13.15 -19.20
CA LYS A 113 6.82 14.43 -19.36
C LYS A 113 6.98 15.27 -18.10
N PRO A 114 5.95 15.45 -17.23
CA PRO A 114 6.12 16.19 -15.99
C PRO A 114 7.15 15.57 -15.05
N ALA A 115 7.15 14.24 -14.92
CA ALA A 115 8.09 13.50 -14.08
C ALA A 115 9.53 13.53 -14.66
N GLU A 116 9.68 13.38 -15.97
CA GLU A 116 10.96 13.51 -16.67
C GLU A 116 11.59 14.88 -16.42
N ARG A 117 10.81 15.97 -16.61
CA ARG A 117 11.28 17.34 -16.32
C ARG A 117 11.68 17.49 -14.85
N LEU A 118 10.86 16.97 -13.93
CA LEU A 118 11.10 17.05 -12.50
C LEU A 118 12.41 16.33 -12.09
N ALA A 119 12.68 15.17 -12.68
CA ALA A 119 13.90 14.42 -12.45
C ALA A 119 15.13 15.16 -13.00
N ARG A 120 15.02 15.73 -14.21
CA ARG A 120 16.10 16.47 -14.87
C ARG A 120 16.40 17.81 -14.22
N ASP A 121 15.35 18.62 -14.00
CA ASP A 121 15.50 20.00 -13.54
C ASP A 121 15.61 20.07 -12.01
N GLY A 122 15.05 19.08 -11.31
CA GLY A 122 15.13 18.89 -9.86
C GLY A 122 13.93 19.47 -9.12
N PHE A 123 13.90 19.17 -7.82
CA PHE A 123 12.95 19.71 -6.86
C PHE A 123 13.67 20.17 -5.58
N ARG A 124 12.95 20.95 -4.76
CA ARG A 124 13.49 21.41 -3.47
C ARG A 124 13.42 20.29 -2.43
N VAL A 125 14.55 19.97 -1.84
CA VAL A 125 14.64 19.06 -0.69
C VAL A 125 13.86 19.64 0.48
N ASP A 126 12.93 18.89 1.02
CA ASP A 126 12.20 19.21 2.24
C ASP A 126 12.71 18.35 3.43
N ASP A 127 12.15 18.61 4.62
CA ASP A 127 12.51 17.88 5.83
C ASP A 127 12.19 16.39 5.75
N THR A 128 11.09 16.01 5.08
CA THR A 128 10.68 14.62 4.90
C THR A 128 11.67 13.86 4.01
N PHE A 129 12.05 14.42 2.87
CA PHE A 129 13.05 13.82 1.99
C PHE A 129 14.39 13.63 2.73
N ARG A 130 14.85 14.66 3.47
CA ARG A 130 16.08 14.59 4.26
C ARG A 130 15.99 13.54 5.36
N SER A 131 14.91 13.50 6.13
CA SER A 131 14.76 12.55 7.24
C SER A 131 14.68 11.10 6.76
N GLN A 132 13.98 10.85 5.64
CA GLN A 132 13.94 9.53 5.01
C GLN A 132 15.31 9.11 4.45
N THR A 133 16.08 10.06 3.89
CA THR A 133 17.48 9.80 3.50
C THR A 133 18.31 9.43 4.72
N ALA A 134 18.19 10.18 5.82
CA ALA A 134 18.93 9.93 7.06
C ALA A 134 18.60 8.56 7.67
N ALA A 135 17.34 8.18 7.67
CA ALA A 135 16.89 6.86 8.14
C ALA A 135 17.50 5.70 7.33
N ASN A 136 17.86 5.94 6.09
CA ASN A 136 18.47 4.96 5.19
C ASN A 136 19.98 5.14 4.99
N GLU A 137 20.60 6.12 5.60
CA GLU A 137 21.99 6.52 5.32
C GLU A 137 22.97 5.33 5.39
N THR A 138 22.90 4.53 6.45
CA THR A 138 23.76 3.35 6.63
C THR A 138 23.59 2.34 5.49
N ARG A 139 22.35 2.00 5.13
CA ARG A 139 22.06 1.06 4.03
C ARG A 139 22.49 1.61 2.68
N PHE A 140 22.26 2.90 2.42
CA PHE A 140 22.63 3.54 1.16
C PHE A 140 24.12 3.57 0.94
N ARG A 141 24.93 3.61 2.01
CA ARG A 141 26.38 3.55 1.92
C ARG A 141 26.90 2.16 1.52
N TYR A 142 26.11 1.10 1.65
CA TYR A 142 26.48 -0.23 1.17
C TYR A 142 26.58 -0.27 -0.36
N PHE A 143 25.86 0.60 -1.07
CA PHE A 143 25.69 0.57 -2.52
C PHE A 143 26.20 1.89 -3.14
N PRO A 144 27.34 1.88 -3.86
CA PRO A 144 27.99 3.09 -4.37
C PRO A 144 27.08 3.98 -5.23
N ASP A 145 26.28 3.41 -6.14
CA ASP A 145 25.36 4.18 -6.99
C ASP A 145 24.24 4.84 -6.19
N THR A 146 23.74 4.17 -5.16
CA THR A 146 22.75 4.71 -4.23
C THR A 146 23.35 5.83 -3.39
N ALA A 147 24.55 5.60 -2.83
CA ALA A 147 25.25 6.62 -2.06
C ALA A 147 25.56 7.86 -2.91
N LYS A 148 26.04 7.67 -4.13
CA LYS A 148 26.32 8.76 -5.08
C LYS A 148 25.08 9.61 -5.36
N LEU A 149 23.91 8.98 -5.50
CA LEU A 149 22.65 9.66 -5.81
C LEU A 149 22.06 10.38 -4.59
N PHE A 150 21.92 9.69 -3.46
CA PHE A 150 21.16 10.18 -2.31
C PHE A 150 22.03 10.83 -1.22
N LEU A 151 23.34 10.62 -1.25
CA LEU A 151 24.32 11.20 -0.33
C LEU A 151 25.37 12.00 -1.11
N PRO A 152 24.99 13.06 -1.83
CA PRO A 152 25.91 13.82 -2.68
C PRO A 152 27.07 14.39 -1.86
N GLY A 153 28.31 14.09 -2.29
CA GLY A 153 29.53 14.46 -1.53
C GLY A 153 29.69 13.70 -0.21
N GLY A 154 28.97 12.56 -0.04
CA GLY A 154 29.01 11.72 1.15
C GLY A 154 28.17 12.24 2.33
N ALA A 155 27.32 13.26 2.12
CA ALA A 155 26.52 13.89 3.17
C ALA A 155 25.01 13.87 2.84
N LEU A 156 24.19 14.03 3.88
CA LEU A 156 22.75 14.15 3.73
C LEU A 156 22.37 15.40 2.90
N PRO A 157 21.36 15.33 2.02
CA PRO A 157 20.87 16.47 1.27
C PRO A 157 20.47 17.63 2.19
N VAL A 158 20.83 18.85 1.82
CA VAL A 158 20.51 20.05 2.59
C VAL A 158 19.07 20.48 2.28
N VAL A 159 18.25 20.70 3.31
CA VAL A 159 16.88 21.23 3.14
C VAL A 159 16.92 22.57 2.38
N GLY A 160 16.05 22.73 1.39
CA GLY A 160 16.03 23.89 0.50
C GLY A 160 17.01 23.81 -0.68
N SER A 161 17.94 22.85 -0.71
CA SER A 161 18.78 22.59 -1.90
C SER A 161 17.94 21.95 -3.03
N THR A 162 18.52 21.87 -4.22
CA THR A 162 17.87 21.21 -5.36
C THR A 162 18.42 19.81 -5.54
N PHE A 163 17.55 18.81 -5.42
CA PHE A 163 17.86 17.43 -5.76
C PHE A 163 17.52 17.16 -7.22
N LYS A 164 18.44 16.53 -7.95
CA LYS A 164 18.27 16.13 -9.36
C LYS A 164 18.62 14.66 -9.54
N ASN A 165 17.90 14.01 -10.47
CA ASN A 165 18.13 12.62 -10.84
C ASN A 165 18.15 12.49 -12.38
N PRO A 166 19.25 12.85 -13.04
CA PRO A 166 19.35 12.81 -14.50
C PRO A 166 19.24 11.39 -15.07
N ASP A 167 19.62 10.36 -14.31
CA ASP A 167 19.52 8.97 -14.73
C ASP A 167 18.06 8.53 -14.80
N LEU A 168 17.25 8.88 -13.81
CA LEU A 168 15.81 8.63 -13.83
C LEU A 168 15.11 9.44 -14.94
N ALA A 169 15.57 10.66 -15.22
CA ALA A 169 15.06 11.45 -16.35
C ALA A 169 15.28 10.71 -17.69
N ARG A 170 16.47 10.11 -17.90
CA ARG A 170 16.76 9.28 -19.09
C ARG A 170 15.88 8.02 -19.11
N THR A 171 15.67 7.37 -17.98
CA THR A 171 14.79 6.21 -17.87
C THR A 171 13.35 6.57 -18.25
N TYR A 172 12.80 7.67 -17.76
CA TYR A 172 11.47 8.14 -18.16
C TYR A 172 11.39 8.51 -19.65
N ALA A 173 12.41 9.18 -20.18
CA ALA A 173 12.48 9.48 -21.62
C ALA A 173 12.48 8.20 -22.46
N GLN A 174 13.23 7.18 -22.06
CA GLN A 174 13.27 5.89 -22.75
C GLN A 174 11.94 5.14 -22.69
N LEU A 175 11.27 5.12 -21.53
CA LEU A 175 9.92 4.55 -21.39
C LEU A 175 8.88 5.31 -22.22
N ALA A 176 9.04 6.63 -22.33
CA ALA A 176 8.18 7.48 -23.15
C ALA A 176 8.32 7.21 -24.65
N ASP A 177 9.54 6.93 -25.10
CA ASP A 177 9.88 6.68 -26.51
C ASP A 177 9.64 5.22 -26.94
N LYS A 178 10.16 4.27 -26.15
CA LYS A 178 10.14 2.83 -26.48
C LYS A 178 8.97 2.05 -25.85
N GLY A 179 8.17 2.72 -24.98
CA GLY A 179 7.13 2.07 -24.16
C GLY A 179 7.72 1.27 -23.00
N VAL A 180 6.83 0.77 -22.14
CA VAL A 180 7.20 0.01 -20.93
C VAL A 180 7.90 -1.33 -21.24
N GLY A 181 7.79 -1.81 -22.49
CA GLY A 181 8.50 -3.01 -22.95
C GLY A 181 10.02 -2.93 -22.75
N ALA A 182 10.61 -1.73 -22.73
CA ALA A 182 12.03 -1.52 -22.46
C ALA A 182 12.46 -1.99 -21.05
N LEU A 183 11.54 -1.92 -20.06
CA LEU A 183 11.80 -2.41 -18.70
C LEU A 183 11.65 -3.93 -18.59
N TYR A 184 10.86 -4.57 -19.46
CA TYR A 184 10.56 -5.99 -19.34
C TYR A 184 11.31 -6.88 -20.34
N ARG A 185 11.87 -6.34 -21.43
CA ARG A 185 12.53 -7.09 -22.51
C ARG A 185 13.67 -6.33 -23.20
N GLY A 186 14.08 -5.19 -22.67
CA GLY A 186 15.13 -4.35 -23.25
C GLY A 186 16.28 -4.14 -22.30
N ASP A 187 17.11 -3.17 -22.62
CA ASP A 187 18.32 -2.81 -21.87
C ASP A 187 18.07 -2.45 -20.39
N ILE A 188 16.90 -1.91 -20.05
CA ILE A 188 16.54 -1.69 -18.63
C ILE A 188 16.30 -3.03 -17.92
N ALA A 189 15.71 -4.04 -18.62
CA ALA A 189 15.53 -5.38 -18.07
C ALA A 189 16.88 -6.04 -17.78
N ASP A 190 17.83 -5.94 -18.71
CA ASP A 190 19.16 -6.50 -18.56
C ASP A 190 19.88 -5.88 -17.36
N ASP A 191 19.84 -4.54 -17.20
CA ASP A 191 20.44 -3.85 -16.07
C ASP A 191 19.79 -4.22 -14.71
N ILE A 192 18.47 -4.45 -14.68
CA ILE A 192 17.78 -4.93 -13.47
C ILE A 192 18.28 -6.33 -13.11
N VAL A 193 18.33 -7.25 -14.08
CA VAL A 193 18.77 -8.63 -13.86
C VAL A 193 20.21 -8.65 -13.36
N ASP A 194 21.10 -7.94 -14.03
CA ASP A 194 22.51 -7.86 -13.64
C ASP A 194 22.67 -7.29 -12.20
N THR A 195 21.88 -6.26 -11.87
CA THR A 195 21.91 -5.63 -10.53
C THR A 195 21.40 -6.59 -9.45
N VAL A 196 20.38 -7.39 -9.74
CA VAL A 196 19.80 -8.34 -8.79
C VAL A 196 20.71 -9.57 -8.62
N ASP A 197 21.28 -10.08 -9.70
CA ASP A 197 22.21 -11.20 -9.69
C ASP A 197 23.55 -10.84 -9.04
N ASN A 198 24.04 -9.62 -9.27
CA ASN A 198 25.28 -9.12 -8.71
C ASN A 198 25.07 -7.75 -8.06
N PRO A 199 24.46 -7.67 -6.86
CA PRO A 199 24.23 -6.40 -6.20
C PRO A 199 25.53 -5.59 -6.07
N PRO A 200 25.56 -4.31 -6.52
CA PRO A 200 26.79 -3.49 -6.55
C PRO A 200 27.15 -3.01 -5.14
N VAL A 201 27.68 -3.91 -4.31
CA VAL A 201 28.08 -3.63 -2.92
C VAL A 201 29.47 -3.02 -2.90
N ASP A 202 29.66 -2.00 -2.06
CA ASP A 202 31.00 -1.52 -1.68
C ASP A 202 31.73 -2.61 -0.88
N PRO A 203 32.84 -3.19 -1.38
CA PRO A 203 33.57 -4.21 -0.65
C PRO A 203 34.06 -3.75 0.74
N ALA A 204 34.27 -2.46 0.93
CA ALA A 204 34.70 -1.89 2.21
C ALA A 204 33.56 -1.86 3.26
N SER A 205 32.30 -2.00 2.83
CA SER A 205 31.15 -2.01 3.75
C SER A 205 31.05 -3.27 4.59
N GLY A 206 31.63 -4.38 4.12
CA GLY A 206 31.47 -5.72 4.72
C GLY A 206 30.06 -6.27 4.64
N TRP A 207 29.13 -5.60 3.90
CA TRP A 207 27.77 -6.05 3.76
C TRP A 207 27.66 -7.25 2.80
N ASN A 208 26.90 -8.28 3.19
CA ASN A 208 26.58 -9.41 2.33
C ASN A 208 25.21 -9.20 1.67
N ALA A 209 25.17 -8.51 0.54
CA ALA A 209 23.97 -8.44 -0.28
C ALA A 209 23.88 -9.74 -1.11
N ARG A 210 23.09 -10.68 -0.62
CA ARG A 210 22.86 -11.96 -1.31
C ARG A 210 22.37 -11.72 -2.72
N ARG A 211 22.80 -12.57 -3.65
CA ARG A 211 22.29 -12.59 -5.02
C ARG A 211 20.80 -12.88 -5.01
N GLY A 212 20.07 -12.30 -5.94
CA GLY A 212 18.69 -12.67 -6.21
C GLY A 212 18.59 -13.53 -7.46
N ASP A 213 17.45 -14.21 -7.60
CA ASP A 213 17.22 -15.19 -8.67
C ASP A 213 16.37 -14.64 -9.83
N LEU A 214 16.14 -13.32 -9.87
CA LEU A 214 15.36 -12.69 -10.90
C LEU A 214 16.08 -12.77 -12.26
N THR A 215 15.39 -13.26 -13.28
CA THR A 215 15.93 -13.46 -14.62
C THR A 215 15.20 -12.62 -15.68
N ALA A 216 15.79 -12.47 -16.85
CA ALA A 216 15.13 -11.86 -18.02
C ALA A 216 13.81 -12.58 -18.37
N LYS A 217 13.70 -13.89 -18.11
CA LYS A 217 12.47 -14.66 -18.31
C LYS A 217 11.36 -14.23 -17.36
N ASP A 218 11.69 -13.94 -16.11
CA ASP A 218 10.72 -13.46 -15.10
C ASP A 218 10.16 -12.10 -15.50
N LEU A 219 11.03 -11.16 -15.85
CA LEU A 219 10.64 -9.85 -16.38
C LEU A 219 9.77 -9.98 -17.63
N ALA A 220 10.20 -10.76 -18.63
CA ALA A 220 9.47 -10.97 -19.87
C ALA A 220 8.12 -11.67 -19.70
N ALA A 221 7.99 -12.52 -18.68
CA ALA A 221 6.76 -13.23 -18.34
C ALA A 221 5.78 -12.40 -17.49
N TYR A 222 6.24 -11.35 -16.84
CA TYR A 222 5.40 -10.55 -15.93
C TYR A 222 4.17 -9.97 -16.63
N ARG A 223 3.03 -10.07 -15.98
CA ARG A 223 1.76 -9.48 -16.42
C ARG A 223 0.99 -8.95 -15.23
N VAL A 224 0.51 -7.70 -15.33
CA VAL A 224 -0.50 -7.20 -14.41
C VAL A 224 -1.81 -7.97 -14.58
N LYS A 225 -2.56 -8.13 -13.49
CA LYS A 225 -3.86 -8.83 -13.53
C LYS A 225 -4.98 -7.79 -13.51
N SER A 226 -5.99 -7.94 -14.39
CA SER A 226 -7.30 -7.29 -14.24
C SER A 226 -8.18 -8.25 -13.48
N GLN A 227 -8.78 -7.79 -12.38
CA GLN A 227 -9.67 -8.62 -11.56
C GLN A 227 -10.85 -7.82 -11.05
N ALA A 228 -11.89 -8.51 -10.57
CA ALA A 228 -13.00 -7.85 -9.90
C ALA A 228 -12.52 -7.24 -8.56
N PRO A 229 -13.01 -6.06 -8.18
CA PRO A 229 -12.72 -5.51 -6.86
C PRO A 229 -13.30 -6.41 -5.74
N SER A 230 -12.71 -6.35 -4.56
CA SER A 230 -13.44 -6.73 -3.35
C SER A 230 -14.60 -5.75 -3.17
N LYS A 231 -15.77 -6.28 -2.77
CA LYS A 231 -16.97 -5.48 -2.58
C LYS A 231 -17.67 -5.90 -1.30
N THR A 232 -17.96 -4.92 -0.43
CA THR A 232 -18.85 -5.09 0.71
C THR A 232 -19.89 -3.99 0.73
N SER A 233 -20.98 -4.19 1.50
CA SER A 233 -21.98 -3.17 1.78
C SER A 233 -21.80 -2.67 3.21
N TYR A 234 -21.78 -1.36 3.39
CA TYR A 234 -21.68 -0.74 4.72
C TYR A 234 -22.59 0.47 4.80
N ARG A 235 -23.52 0.48 5.76
CA ARG A 235 -24.54 1.55 5.93
C ARG A 235 -25.33 1.86 4.64
N GLY A 236 -25.59 0.82 3.84
CA GLY A 236 -26.29 0.97 2.56
C GLY A 236 -25.44 1.54 1.42
N LEU A 237 -24.15 1.69 1.62
CA LEU A 237 -23.17 2.13 0.61
C LEU A 237 -22.36 0.93 0.12
N GLY A 238 -21.95 0.96 -1.16
CA GLY A 238 -21.01 -0.02 -1.70
C GLY A 238 -19.56 0.40 -1.44
N VAL A 239 -18.80 -0.42 -0.72
CA VAL A 239 -17.37 -0.20 -0.47
C VAL A 239 -16.57 -1.13 -1.37
N TYR A 240 -15.76 -0.55 -2.25
CA TYR A 240 -14.94 -1.27 -3.23
C TYR A 240 -13.48 -1.03 -2.96
N SER A 241 -12.68 -2.09 -2.96
CA SER A 241 -11.24 -2.01 -2.79
C SER A 241 -10.53 -3.12 -3.58
N MET A 242 -9.24 -3.29 -3.35
CA MET A 242 -8.47 -4.33 -4.03
C MET A 242 -8.77 -5.71 -3.44
N ALA A 243 -8.98 -6.68 -4.32
CA ALA A 243 -9.11 -8.09 -3.94
C ALA A 243 -7.72 -8.73 -3.72
N PRO A 244 -7.61 -9.93 -3.13
CA PRO A 244 -6.34 -10.66 -3.02
C PRO A 244 -5.60 -10.80 -4.39
N SER A 245 -4.29 -10.69 -4.44
CA SER A 245 -3.25 -10.78 -3.38
C SER A 245 -3.24 -9.65 -2.33
N SER A 246 -3.88 -8.49 -2.55
CA SER A 246 -4.07 -7.57 -1.44
C SER A 246 -5.09 -8.12 -0.43
N SER A 247 -4.73 -8.11 0.84
CA SER A 247 -5.64 -8.37 1.94
C SER A 247 -6.45 -7.14 2.35
N GLY A 248 -6.04 -5.95 1.86
CA GLY A 248 -6.60 -4.69 2.32
C GLY A 248 -8.11 -4.62 2.17
N GLY A 249 -8.61 -4.92 0.97
CA GLY A 249 -10.04 -4.85 0.71
C GLY A 249 -10.87 -5.90 1.44
N THR A 250 -10.34 -7.12 1.64
CA THR A 250 -11.03 -8.16 2.40
C THR A 250 -11.06 -7.86 3.89
N THR A 251 -9.93 -7.44 4.46
CA THR A 251 -9.83 -7.17 5.90
C THR A 251 -10.62 -5.93 6.32
N VAL A 252 -10.56 -4.83 5.54
CA VAL A 252 -11.40 -3.65 5.76
C VAL A 252 -12.87 -4.01 5.61
N GLY A 253 -13.22 -4.76 4.55
CA GLY A 253 -14.61 -5.15 4.28
C GLY A 253 -15.21 -6.04 5.37
N GLU A 254 -14.45 -7.02 5.86
CA GLU A 254 -14.86 -7.88 6.98
C GLU A 254 -15.04 -7.06 8.27
N ALA A 255 -14.08 -6.19 8.61
CA ALA A 255 -14.21 -5.31 9.79
C ALA A 255 -15.44 -4.40 9.70
N LEU A 256 -15.73 -3.82 8.54
CA LEU A 256 -16.94 -3.03 8.31
C LEU A 256 -18.21 -3.88 8.50
N ASN A 257 -18.25 -5.08 7.97
CA ASN A 257 -19.40 -6.00 8.13
C ASN A 257 -19.60 -6.39 9.61
N ILE A 258 -18.52 -6.59 10.38
CA ILE A 258 -18.60 -6.82 11.83
C ILE A 258 -19.21 -5.59 12.53
N LEU A 259 -18.75 -4.39 12.15
CA LEU A 259 -19.22 -3.11 12.71
C LEU A 259 -20.64 -2.74 12.27
N GLU A 260 -21.15 -3.30 11.16
CA GLU A 260 -22.53 -3.12 10.71
C GLU A 260 -23.55 -3.50 11.80
N ASN A 261 -23.20 -4.45 12.67
CA ASN A 261 -24.01 -4.92 13.80
C ASN A 261 -24.16 -3.91 14.94
N THR A 262 -23.48 -2.75 14.88
CA THR A 262 -23.50 -1.72 15.94
C THR A 262 -23.74 -0.33 15.35
N ASP A 263 -24.70 0.41 15.90
CA ASP A 263 -24.89 1.82 15.54
C ASP A 263 -23.77 2.67 16.17
N LEU A 264 -22.71 2.88 15.41
CA LEU A 264 -21.56 3.66 15.84
C LEU A 264 -21.83 5.17 15.87
N SER A 265 -22.86 5.65 15.16
CA SER A 265 -23.19 7.08 15.11
C SER A 265 -23.64 7.63 16.45
N LYS A 266 -24.24 6.78 17.30
CA LYS A 266 -24.72 7.11 18.64
C LYS A 266 -23.83 6.59 19.77
N ALA A 267 -22.76 5.86 19.41
CA ALA A 267 -21.85 5.32 20.41
C ALA A 267 -21.02 6.42 21.09
N SER A 268 -20.72 6.25 22.37
CA SER A 268 -19.68 7.05 23.04
C SER A 268 -18.34 6.82 22.36
N GLU A 269 -17.37 7.74 22.51
CA GLU A 269 -16.04 7.59 21.93
C GLU A 269 -15.34 6.31 22.42
N VAL A 270 -15.50 5.96 23.69
CA VAL A 270 -14.95 4.71 24.26
C VAL A 270 -15.57 3.50 23.56
N ARG A 271 -16.89 3.45 23.42
CA ARG A 271 -17.57 2.33 22.78
C ARG A 271 -17.22 2.24 21.28
N TYR A 272 -17.14 3.38 20.59
CA TYR A 272 -16.72 3.44 19.18
C TYR A 272 -15.32 2.86 19.01
N LEU A 273 -14.32 3.36 19.77
CA LEU A 273 -12.96 2.89 19.69
C LEU A 273 -12.82 1.43 20.11
N HIS A 274 -13.51 1.01 21.17
CA HIS A 274 -13.51 -0.40 21.59
C HIS A 274 -14.01 -1.32 20.46
N ARG A 275 -15.18 -1.03 19.88
CA ARG A 275 -15.74 -1.83 18.78
C ARG A 275 -14.84 -1.84 17.54
N TYR A 276 -14.28 -0.69 17.18
CA TYR A 276 -13.32 -0.55 16.10
C TYR A 276 -12.06 -1.41 16.34
N ILE A 277 -11.47 -1.34 17.52
CA ILE A 277 -10.27 -2.09 17.91
C ILE A 277 -10.54 -3.61 17.83
N GLU A 278 -11.66 -4.06 18.39
CA GLU A 278 -12.01 -5.48 18.41
C GLU A 278 -12.37 -6.03 17.02
N ALA A 279 -13.12 -5.28 16.21
CA ALA A 279 -13.41 -5.67 14.82
C ALA A 279 -12.12 -5.78 13.99
N SER A 280 -11.19 -4.83 14.17
CA SER A 280 -9.88 -4.87 13.53
C SER A 280 -9.06 -6.09 13.97
N ARG A 281 -9.05 -6.40 15.27
CA ARG A 281 -8.38 -7.58 15.85
C ARG A 281 -8.86 -8.88 15.22
N ILE A 282 -10.18 -9.06 15.10
CA ILE A 282 -10.81 -10.24 14.52
C ILE A 282 -10.47 -10.36 13.04
N SER A 283 -10.66 -9.30 12.27
CA SER A 283 -10.40 -9.33 10.82
C SER A 283 -8.91 -9.59 10.48
N PHE A 284 -7.98 -9.16 11.34
CA PHE A 284 -6.57 -9.50 11.19
C PHE A 284 -6.26 -10.97 11.53
N ALA A 285 -7.01 -11.59 12.45
CA ALA A 285 -6.90 -13.04 12.69
C ALA A 285 -7.28 -13.84 11.44
N ASP A 286 -8.38 -13.48 10.82
CA ASP A 286 -8.90 -14.15 9.64
C ASP A 286 -8.03 -13.87 8.39
N ARG A 287 -7.54 -12.64 8.26
CA ARG A 287 -6.54 -12.27 7.25
C ARG A 287 -5.31 -13.18 7.27
N GLY A 288 -4.74 -13.38 8.46
CA GLY A 288 -3.52 -14.19 8.64
C GLY A 288 -3.70 -15.63 8.18
N ARG A 289 -4.88 -16.19 8.39
CA ARG A 289 -5.20 -17.59 8.07
C ARG A 289 -5.60 -17.82 6.62
N TRP A 290 -6.30 -16.86 6.00
CA TRP A 290 -7.03 -17.13 4.77
C TRP A 290 -6.52 -16.38 3.54
N VAL A 291 -5.76 -15.28 3.70
CA VAL A 291 -5.44 -14.42 2.56
C VAL A 291 -4.02 -14.63 2.06
N GLY A 292 -3.91 -14.96 0.78
CA GLY A 292 -2.69 -15.07 -0.01
C GLY A 292 -2.96 -14.75 -1.48
N ASP A 293 -2.04 -15.13 -2.39
CA ASP A 293 -2.27 -14.98 -3.85
C ASP A 293 -3.27 -16.05 -4.33
N PRO A 294 -4.46 -15.66 -4.84
CA PRO A 294 -5.49 -16.62 -5.26
C PRO A 294 -5.12 -17.44 -6.50
N ALA A 295 -3.99 -17.17 -7.13
CA ALA A 295 -3.46 -18.04 -8.18
C ALA A 295 -2.80 -19.31 -7.61
N PHE A 296 -2.49 -19.31 -6.31
CA PHE A 296 -1.80 -20.38 -5.59
C PHE A 296 -2.60 -20.89 -4.39
N GLU A 297 -3.51 -20.09 -3.87
CA GLU A 297 -4.23 -20.34 -2.63
C GLU A 297 -5.75 -20.29 -2.87
N ASP A 298 -6.49 -21.16 -2.19
CA ASP A 298 -7.94 -21.10 -2.17
C ASP A 298 -8.44 -20.06 -1.16
N VAL A 299 -8.43 -18.79 -1.57
CA VAL A 299 -8.83 -17.66 -0.73
C VAL A 299 -10.35 -17.49 -0.73
N PRO A 300 -11.04 -17.68 0.40
CA PRO A 300 -12.52 -17.59 0.49
C PRO A 300 -13.00 -16.14 0.54
N THR A 301 -12.65 -15.34 -0.47
CA THR A 301 -12.90 -13.88 -0.50
C THR A 301 -14.38 -13.55 -0.35
N LYS A 302 -15.27 -14.31 -1.01
CA LYS A 302 -16.72 -14.08 -0.95
C LYS A 302 -17.28 -14.38 0.43
N GLU A 303 -16.83 -15.45 1.03
CA GLU A 303 -17.26 -15.92 2.34
C GLU A 303 -16.76 -14.97 3.44
N LEU A 304 -15.49 -14.53 3.38
CA LEU A 304 -14.92 -13.52 4.29
C LEU A 304 -15.68 -12.18 4.26
N LEU A 305 -16.18 -11.79 3.08
CA LEU A 305 -16.94 -10.56 2.90
C LEU A 305 -18.46 -10.77 3.09
N SER A 306 -18.91 -11.95 3.52
CA SER A 306 -20.34 -12.18 3.76
C SER A 306 -20.78 -11.64 5.12
N GLN A 307 -21.97 -11.03 5.17
CA GLN A 307 -22.54 -10.57 6.45
C GLN A 307 -22.78 -11.75 7.41
N ARG A 308 -23.16 -12.93 6.89
CA ARG A 308 -23.33 -14.15 7.70
C ARG A 308 -22.05 -14.49 8.48
N TYR A 309 -20.88 -14.42 7.84
CA TYR A 309 -19.63 -14.67 8.52
C TYR A 309 -19.33 -13.58 9.54
N ALA A 310 -19.45 -12.32 9.14
CA ALA A 310 -19.26 -11.20 10.05
C ALA A 310 -20.15 -11.25 11.29
N ASP A 311 -21.41 -11.66 11.15
CA ASP A 311 -22.33 -11.85 12.28
C ASP A 311 -21.83 -12.95 13.24
N SER A 312 -21.28 -14.05 12.69
CA SER A 312 -20.70 -15.12 13.51
C SER A 312 -19.44 -14.69 14.27
N ARG A 313 -18.74 -13.67 13.78
CA ARG A 313 -17.55 -13.10 14.43
C ARG A 313 -17.91 -11.95 15.37
N ALA A 314 -18.90 -11.14 15.03
CA ALA A 314 -19.31 -9.96 15.82
C ALA A 314 -19.75 -10.33 17.23
N CYS A 315 -20.34 -11.52 17.45
CA CYS A 315 -20.78 -11.97 18.77
C CYS A 315 -19.64 -12.24 19.76
N LEU A 316 -18.40 -12.33 19.29
CA LEU A 316 -17.22 -12.42 20.15
C LEU A 316 -16.97 -11.10 20.92
N ILE A 317 -17.36 -9.96 20.34
CA ILE A 317 -17.11 -8.65 20.92
C ILE A 317 -18.10 -8.37 22.05
N LYS A 318 -17.59 -8.19 23.27
CA LYS A 318 -18.36 -7.78 24.44
C LYS A 318 -18.16 -6.27 24.67
N ASP A 319 -19.13 -5.61 25.28
CA ASP A 319 -18.98 -4.16 25.56
C ASP A 319 -18.07 -3.87 26.76
N ASP A 320 -17.84 -4.84 27.62
CA ASP A 320 -17.16 -4.74 28.91
C ASP A 320 -15.88 -5.59 29.04
N ALA A 321 -15.45 -6.23 27.94
CA ALA A 321 -14.26 -7.09 27.96
C ALA A 321 -13.55 -7.10 26.60
N VAL A 322 -12.24 -7.20 26.64
CA VAL A 322 -11.34 -7.26 25.46
C VAL A 322 -11.04 -8.71 25.13
N LEU A 323 -10.98 -9.03 23.83
CA LEU A 323 -10.54 -10.33 23.34
C LEU A 323 -9.04 -10.52 23.61
N THR A 324 -8.66 -11.72 24.07
CA THR A 324 -7.26 -12.08 24.27
C THR A 324 -6.57 -12.25 22.91
N SER A 325 -5.48 -11.51 22.69
CA SER A 325 -4.65 -11.66 21.48
C SER A 325 -3.53 -12.69 21.68
N PRO A 326 -3.18 -13.41 20.61
CA PRO A 326 -3.81 -13.40 19.29
C PRO A 326 -5.17 -14.12 19.30
N VAL A 327 -6.19 -13.47 18.74
CA VAL A 327 -7.51 -14.10 18.53
C VAL A 327 -7.39 -15.18 17.46
N ALA A 328 -8.07 -16.30 17.68
CA ALA A 328 -8.12 -17.37 16.70
C ALA A 328 -8.99 -16.97 15.48
N PRO A 329 -8.60 -17.37 14.25
CA PRO A 329 -9.43 -17.20 13.08
C PRO A 329 -10.69 -18.06 13.15
N GLY A 330 -11.74 -17.64 12.45
CA GLY A 330 -12.91 -18.45 12.20
C GLY A 330 -12.81 -19.27 10.92
N ASP A 331 -13.87 -20.02 10.60
CA ASP A 331 -14.04 -20.68 9.31
C ASP A 331 -15.12 -19.96 8.48
N PRO A 332 -14.74 -19.17 7.45
CA PRO A 332 -15.72 -18.45 6.66
C PRO A 332 -16.60 -19.35 5.79
N ARG A 333 -16.19 -20.61 5.53
CA ARG A 333 -16.96 -21.59 4.76
C ARG A 333 -18.01 -22.29 5.60
N ASP A 334 -17.76 -22.44 6.90
CA ASP A 334 -18.68 -23.04 7.87
C ASP A 334 -18.81 -22.16 9.12
N PRO A 335 -19.41 -20.95 9.02
CA PRO A 335 -19.49 -20.01 10.12
C PRO A 335 -20.43 -20.52 11.22
N ALA A 336 -19.85 -20.77 12.39
CA ALA A 336 -20.58 -21.07 13.62
C ALA A 336 -20.75 -19.80 14.46
N SER A 337 -21.77 -19.73 15.30
CA SER A 337 -21.96 -18.59 16.20
C SER A 337 -20.77 -18.44 17.15
N CYS A 338 -20.27 -17.22 17.30
CA CYS A 338 -19.09 -16.86 18.08
C CYS A 338 -17.86 -17.71 17.69
N ASP A 339 -17.63 -17.84 16.38
CA ASP A 339 -16.58 -18.71 15.84
C ASP A 339 -15.16 -18.18 16.14
N ALA A 340 -14.37 -19.00 16.83
CA ALA A 340 -12.97 -18.78 17.15
C ALA A 340 -12.20 -20.12 17.21
N ARG A 341 -12.51 -21.03 16.29
CA ARG A 341 -12.06 -22.44 16.32
C ARG A 341 -10.65 -22.65 15.73
N GLY A 342 -10.14 -21.71 14.96
CA GLY A 342 -8.85 -21.83 14.31
C GLY A 342 -7.67 -21.74 15.29
N THR A 343 -6.48 -22.07 14.81
CA THR A 343 -5.23 -21.86 15.56
C THR A 343 -4.79 -20.41 15.40
N ALA A 344 -4.67 -19.70 16.52
CA ALA A 344 -4.17 -18.34 16.51
C ALA A 344 -2.69 -18.31 16.07
N ALA A 345 -2.36 -17.37 15.19
CA ALA A 345 -0.99 -17.15 14.75
C ALA A 345 -0.65 -15.66 14.84
N PRO A 346 0.59 -15.30 15.19
CA PRO A 346 1.04 -13.91 15.14
C PRO A 346 1.02 -13.42 13.70
N THR A 347 0.77 -12.12 13.53
CA THR A 347 0.87 -11.45 12.23
C THR A 347 2.33 -11.28 11.82
N THR A 348 2.63 -11.52 10.55
CA THR A 348 3.94 -11.24 9.96
C THR A 348 4.21 -9.73 9.89
N TYR A 349 5.49 -9.36 9.89
CA TYR A 349 5.92 -7.98 9.66
C TYR A 349 5.61 -7.58 8.21
N GLU A 350 5.19 -6.35 8.01
CA GLU A 350 5.08 -5.68 6.72
C GLU A 350 5.70 -4.28 6.87
N GLY A 351 6.45 -3.83 5.88
CA GLY A 351 7.14 -2.55 5.92
C GLY A 351 6.22 -1.34 6.02
N ASP A 352 6.78 -0.22 6.46
CA ASP A 352 5.99 0.99 6.76
C ASP A 352 5.96 2.01 5.61
N SER A 353 6.66 1.75 4.49
CA SER A 353 6.76 2.69 3.38
C SER A 353 5.81 2.31 2.24
N THR A 354 5.14 3.28 1.72
CA THR A 354 4.18 3.19 0.62
C THR A 354 3.75 4.62 0.31
N THR A 355 3.16 4.88 -0.83
CA THR A 355 2.46 6.14 -1.09
C THR A 355 1.08 5.88 -1.65
N HIS A 356 0.19 6.85 -1.48
CA HIS A 356 -1.17 6.77 -2.00
C HIS A 356 -1.57 8.06 -2.70
N LEU A 357 -2.32 7.93 -3.79
CA LEU A 357 -2.92 9.04 -4.50
C LEU A 357 -4.38 8.76 -4.86
N THR A 358 -5.20 9.80 -4.82
CA THR A 358 -6.56 9.79 -5.37
C THR A 358 -6.72 10.91 -6.38
N VAL A 359 -7.41 10.61 -7.47
CA VAL A 359 -7.71 11.59 -8.53
C VAL A 359 -9.17 11.47 -8.93
N ALA A 360 -9.85 12.60 -9.08
CA ALA A 360 -11.17 12.67 -9.69
C ALA A 360 -11.16 13.69 -10.85
N ASP A 361 -11.91 13.40 -11.91
CA ASP A 361 -12.00 14.29 -13.07
C ASP A 361 -13.38 14.95 -13.24
N LYS A 362 -13.50 15.82 -14.23
CA LYS A 362 -14.73 16.53 -14.54
C LYS A 362 -15.86 15.66 -15.07
N TRP A 363 -15.55 14.46 -15.55
CA TRP A 363 -16.54 13.49 -16.02
C TRP A 363 -17.07 12.58 -14.90
N GLY A 364 -16.47 12.68 -13.72
CA GLY A 364 -16.83 11.90 -12.54
C GLY A 364 -16.08 10.60 -12.39
N ASN A 365 -15.07 10.32 -13.23
CA ASN A 365 -14.17 9.19 -13.03
C ASN A 365 -13.30 9.40 -11.80
N VAL A 366 -13.00 8.32 -11.10
CA VAL A 366 -12.19 8.35 -9.88
C VAL A 366 -11.13 7.26 -9.93
N VAL A 367 -9.91 7.60 -9.55
CA VAL A 367 -8.81 6.68 -9.31
C VAL A 367 -8.43 6.73 -7.84
N SER A 368 -8.24 5.55 -7.24
CA SER A 368 -7.60 5.34 -5.94
C SER A 368 -6.43 4.39 -6.20
N TYR A 369 -5.20 4.84 -6.01
CA TYR A 369 -3.99 4.10 -6.37
C TYR A 369 -2.99 4.13 -5.22
N THR A 370 -2.65 2.95 -4.72
CA THR A 370 -1.60 2.74 -3.72
C THR A 370 -0.43 2.02 -4.38
N LEU A 371 0.77 2.56 -4.25
CA LEU A 371 1.98 2.04 -4.88
C LEU A 371 3.17 2.10 -3.92
N THR A 372 4.10 1.16 -4.09
CA THR A 372 5.17 0.92 -3.11
C THR A 372 6.44 0.38 -3.75
N ILE A 373 7.54 0.43 -3.00
CA ILE A 373 8.75 -0.38 -3.14
C ILE A 373 9.04 -1.17 -1.85
N GLU A 374 8.07 -1.31 -0.97
CA GLU A 374 7.95 -1.97 0.32
C GLU A 374 8.59 -1.13 1.45
N GLN A 375 9.85 -1.34 1.83
CA GLN A 375 10.54 -0.55 2.87
C GLN A 375 10.84 0.87 2.40
N THR A 376 11.03 1.81 3.33
CA THR A 376 11.59 3.12 2.99
C THR A 376 12.96 2.93 2.34
N GLY A 377 13.06 3.28 1.04
CA GLY A 377 14.26 3.05 0.24
C GLY A 377 14.34 1.67 -0.41
N GLY A 378 13.28 0.87 -0.35
CA GLY A 378 13.22 -0.46 -0.98
C GLY A 378 14.34 -1.37 -0.49
N SER A 379 14.97 -2.10 -1.42
CA SER A 379 16.16 -2.90 -1.14
C SER A 379 17.41 -2.04 -0.78
N GLY A 380 17.36 -0.73 -0.96
CA GLY A 380 18.53 0.15 -0.87
C GLY A 380 19.39 0.15 -2.14
N ILE A 381 19.06 -0.67 -3.13
CA ILE A 381 19.85 -0.87 -4.35
C ILE A 381 19.29 0.00 -5.48
N THR A 382 20.06 0.97 -5.94
CA THR A 382 19.77 1.73 -7.16
C THR A 382 20.32 0.98 -8.37
N VAL A 383 19.51 0.83 -9.42
CA VAL A 383 19.99 0.26 -10.70
C VAL A 383 20.98 1.23 -11.33
N PRO A 384 22.26 0.82 -11.54
CA PRO A 384 23.31 1.69 -12.06
C PRO A 384 22.92 2.36 -13.39
N GLY A 385 23.08 3.67 -13.49
CA GLY A 385 22.74 4.45 -14.68
C GLY A 385 21.26 4.65 -14.96
N ARG A 386 20.35 4.04 -14.16
CA ARG A 386 18.89 4.12 -14.33
C ARG A 386 18.19 5.03 -13.31
N GLY A 387 18.81 5.28 -12.15
CA GLY A 387 18.38 6.28 -11.17
C GLY A 387 17.13 5.94 -10.39
N PHE A 388 16.70 4.69 -10.32
CA PHE A 388 15.59 4.24 -9.48
C PHE A 388 16.03 3.11 -8.54
N LEU A 389 15.41 3.10 -7.36
CA LEU A 389 15.58 2.04 -6.37
C LEU A 389 14.77 0.81 -6.75
N LEU A 390 15.33 -0.36 -6.53
CA LEU A 390 14.62 -1.64 -6.60
C LEU A 390 13.80 -1.85 -5.33
N ASN A 391 12.66 -2.51 -5.49
CA ASN A 391 11.82 -2.92 -4.38
C ASN A 391 12.50 -4.01 -3.53
N ASN A 392 12.00 -4.19 -2.33
CA ASN A 392 12.25 -5.38 -1.50
C ASN A 392 10.94 -6.13 -1.20
N GLU A 393 10.03 -6.12 -2.15
CA GLU A 393 8.64 -6.54 -1.98
C GLU A 393 8.48 -8.00 -1.56
N LEU A 394 9.43 -8.87 -1.94
CA LEU A 394 9.36 -10.29 -1.59
C LEU A 394 9.51 -10.53 -0.10
N THR A 395 10.01 -9.56 0.68
CA THR A 395 10.07 -9.67 2.14
C THR A 395 8.70 -9.58 2.82
N ASP A 396 7.65 -9.25 2.08
CA ASP A 396 6.27 -9.38 2.54
C ASP A 396 5.77 -10.84 2.59
N PHE A 397 6.49 -11.80 2.00
CA PHE A 397 6.24 -13.21 2.24
C PHE A 397 6.58 -13.60 3.69
N SER A 398 5.93 -14.64 4.18
CA SER A 398 6.36 -15.32 5.40
C SER A 398 7.68 -16.03 5.14
N PHE A 399 8.72 -15.78 5.94
CA PHE A 399 10.04 -16.42 5.77
C PHE A 399 10.00 -17.88 6.20
N THR A 400 9.18 -18.16 7.21
CA THR A 400 8.86 -19.50 7.70
C THR A 400 7.39 -19.51 8.12
N PRO A 401 6.71 -20.68 8.08
CA PRO A 401 5.34 -20.76 8.55
C PRO A 401 5.26 -20.40 10.04
N ALA A 402 4.26 -19.61 10.42
CA ALA A 402 4.03 -19.22 11.81
C ALA A 402 3.80 -20.43 12.74
N SER A 403 3.31 -21.55 12.19
CA SER A 403 3.16 -22.83 12.87
C SER A 403 3.34 -23.97 11.87
N PRO A 404 4.14 -25.01 12.19
CA PRO A 404 4.28 -26.18 11.31
C PRO A 404 2.97 -26.96 11.09
N ALA A 405 2.02 -26.81 12.01
CA ALA A 405 0.73 -27.50 11.96
C ALA A 405 -0.35 -26.77 11.13
N VAL A 406 -0.10 -25.53 10.70
CA VAL A 406 -1.08 -24.69 10.01
C VAL A 406 -0.50 -24.22 8.69
N HIS A 407 -1.24 -24.45 7.61
CA HIS A 407 -0.88 -23.92 6.29
C HIS A 407 -0.80 -22.39 6.32
N ASP A 408 0.33 -21.84 5.86
CA ASP A 408 0.54 -20.42 5.71
C ASP A 408 0.35 -20.03 4.23
N PRO A 409 -0.71 -19.27 3.90
CA PRO A 409 -1.01 -18.90 2.52
C PRO A 409 -0.02 -17.88 1.94
N ASN A 410 0.87 -17.33 2.76
CA ASN A 410 1.82 -16.28 2.37
C ASN A 410 3.26 -16.77 2.27
N LEU A 411 3.52 -18.07 2.14
CA LEU A 411 4.85 -18.58 1.82
C LEU A 411 5.23 -18.28 0.36
N PRO A 412 6.53 -18.05 0.06
CA PRO A 412 7.01 -17.85 -1.30
C PRO A 412 6.73 -19.04 -2.22
N GLY A 413 6.64 -18.76 -3.52
CA GLY A 413 6.50 -19.78 -4.56
C GLY A 413 6.77 -19.21 -5.95
N PRO A 414 6.93 -20.06 -6.99
CA PRO A 414 7.29 -19.67 -8.34
C PRO A 414 6.29 -18.68 -8.96
N GLY A 415 6.70 -17.44 -9.19
CA GLY A 415 5.85 -16.40 -9.78
C GLY A 415 4.69 -15.91 -8.88
N LYS A 416 4.67 -16.30 -7.60
CA LYS A 416 3.67 -15.91 -6.61
C LYS A 416 3.82 -14.44 -6.22
N ARG A 417 2.71 -13.77 -5.90
CA ARG A 417 2.66 -12.43 -5.33
C ARG A 417 2.63 -12.51 -3.82
N PRO A 418 3.46 -11.75 -3.10
CA PRO A 418 3.33 -11.66 -1.65
C PRO A 418 2.02 -10.95 -1.28
N ARG A 419 1.42 -11.36 -0.16
CA ARG A 419 0.27 -10.67 0.41
C ARG A 419 0.62 -9.19 0.67
N SER A 420 -0.38 -8.31 0.47
CA SER A 420 -0.24 -6.88 0.72
C SER A 420 -1.33 -6.37 1.64
N SER A 421 -1.08 -5.25 2.31
CA SER A 421 -2.09 -4.49 3.07
C SER A 421 -2.62 -3.26 2.35
N MET A 422 -2.16 -2.97 1.15
CA MET A 422 -2.61 -1.80 0.38
C MET A 422 -4.12 -1.85 0.14
N SER A 423 -4.82 -0.77 0.53
CA SER A 423 -6.29 -0.69 0.54
C SER A 423 -6.80 0.55 -0.21
N PRO A 424 -6.45 0.73 -1.50
CA PRO A 424 -7.08 1.80 -2.29
C PRO A 424 -8.59 1.57 -2.36
N THR A 425 -9.38 2.51 -1.85
CA THR A 425 -10.82 2.30 -1.63
C THR A 425 -11.64 3.37 -2.33
N ILE A 426 -12.79 2.96 -2.90
CA ILE A 426 -13.82 3.82 -3.47
C ILE A 426 -15.16 3.42 -2.88
N VAL A 427 -15.91 4.39 -2.34
CA VAL A 427 -17.26 4.19 -1.79
C VAL A 427 -18.29 4.78 -2.74
N LEU A 428 -19.30 3.99 -3.06
CA LEU A 428 -20.41 4.38 -3.94
C LEU A 428 -21.73 4.44 -3.16
N ASP A 429 -22.59 5.37 -3.54
CA ASP A 429 -23.96 5.43 -3.04
C ASP A 429 -24.87 4.36 -3.68
N ARG A 430 -26.16 4.33 -3.27
CA ARG A 430 -27.17 3.42 -3.81
C ARG A 430 -27.49 3.61 -5.30
N HIS A 431 -26.97 4.66 -5.91
CA HIS A 431 -27.11 4.98 -7.33
C HIS A 431 -25.81 4.73 -8.11
N ASP A 432 -24.86 3.99 -7.48
CA ASP A 432 -23.54 3.72 -7.99
C ASP A 432 -22.73 4.99 -8.33
N LYS A 433 -22.90 6.08 -7.56
CA LYS A 433 -22.12 7.30 -7.69
C LYS A 433 -21.07 7.39 -6.58
N PRO A 434 -19.86 7.88 -6.88
CA PRO A 434 -18.83 8.04 -5.86
C PRO A 434 -19.26 9.00 -4.75
N VAL A 435 -19.02 8.58 -3.50
CA VAL A 435 -19.17 9.38 -2.28
C VAL A 435 -17.80 9.87 -1.85
N VAL A 436 -16.87 8.93 -1.70
CA VAL A 436 -15.51 9.19 -1.26
C VAL A 436 -14.57 8.14 -1.86
N ALA A 437 -13.35 8.55 -2.16
CA ALA A 437 -12.25 7.63 -2.45
C ALA A 437 -11.05 8.03 -1.60
N LEU A 438 -10.37 7.05 -1.04
CA LEU A 438 -9.25 7.27 -0.14
C LEU A 438 -8.31 6.06 -0.07
N GLY A 439 -7.17 6.26 0.55
CA GLY A 439 -6.22 5.23 0.92
C GLY A 439 -5.09 5.84 1.74
N SER A 440 -4.11 5.02 2.09
CA SER A 440 -3.00 5.42 2.96
C SER A 440 -1.75 4.60 2.65
N PRO A 441 -0.55 5.12 2.88
CA PRO A 441 0.65 4.34 3.17
C PRO A 441 0.65 3.79 4.60
N GLY A 442 1.61 2.89 4.94
CA GLY A 442 1.85 2.47 6.32
C GLY A 442 1.94 0.96 6.55
N GLY A 443 2.27 0.14 5.52
CA GLY A 443 2.31 -1.31 5.67
C GLY A 443 1.00 -1.86 6.22
N ALA A 444 1.05 -2.74 7.21
CA ALA A 444 -0.17 -3.32 7.81
C ALA A 444 -1.09 -2.28 8.48
N THR A 445 -0.58 -1.10 8.87
CA THR A 445 -1.41 -0.01 9.40
C THR A 445 -2.27 0.68 8.34
N ILE A 446 -2.05 0.43 7.05
CA ILE A 446 -2.91 0.91 5.97
C ILE A 446 -4.36 0.49 6.20
N ILE A 447 -4.57 -0.79 6.55
CA ILE A 447 -5.90 -1.38 6.78
C ILE A 447 -6.63 -0.63 7.90
N THR A 448 -5.97 -0.46 9.04
CA THR A 448 -6.54 0.22 10.21
C THR A 448 -6.76 1.71 9.96
N THR A 449 -5.87 2.36 9.20
CA THR A 449 -6.03 3.76 8.79
C THR A 449 -7.24 3.96 7.88
N VAL A 450 -7.40 3.12 6.86
CA VAL A 450 -8.54 3.18 5.93
C VAL A 450 -9.83 2.90 6.68
N LEU A 451 -9.86 1.86 7.53
CA LEU A 451 -11.02 1.51 8.34
C LEU A 451 -11.44 2.64 9.27
N GLN A 452 -10.50 3.24 10.03
CA GLN A 452 -10.82 4.33 10.96
C GLN A 452 -11.25 5.61 10.23
N THR A 453 -10.61 5.93 9.10
CA THR A 453 -11.00 7.09 8.28
C THR A 453 -12.41 6.91 7.71
N LEU A 454 -12.75 5.70 7.22
CA LEU A 454 -14.09 5.39 6.71
C LEU A 454 -15.15 5.49 7.81
N THR A 455 -14.94 4.87 8.97
CA THR A 455 -15.90 4.91 10.09
C THR A 455 -16.01 6.30 10.69
N GLY A 456 -14.92 7.05 10.76
CA GLY A 456 -14.93 8.47 11.14
C GLY A 456 -15.79 9.33 10.20
N PHE A 457 -15.67 9.11 8.91
CA PHE A 457 -16.43 9.81 7.89
C PHE A 457 -17.90 9.34 7.80
N LEU A 458 -18.14 8.02 7.74
CA LEU A 458 -19.46 7.46 7.47
C LEU A 458 -20.35 7.36 8.72
N ASP A 459 -19.79 6.98 9.87
CA ASP A 459 -20.56 6.79 11.11
C ASP A 459 -20.52 8.02 12.03
N ARG A 460 -19.32 8.64 12.18
CA ARG A 460 -19.17 9.78 13.10
C ARG A 460 -19.48 11.12 12.42
N GLY A 461 -19.74 11.13 11.11
CA GLY A 461 -20.08 12.32 10.35
C GLY A 461 -18.97 13.37 10.27
N LEU A 462 -17.72 12.97 10.48
CA LEU A 462 -16.58 13.88 10.36
C LEU A 462 -16.41 14.33 8.91
N PRO A 463 -16.12 15.60 8.64
CA PRO A 463 -15.60 16.01 7.34
C PRO A 463 -14.39 15.16 6.93
N LEU A 464 -14.23 14.84 5.65
CA LEU A 464 -13.12 13.97 5.20
C LEU A 464 -11.75 14.45 5.69
N VAL A 465 -11.52 15.76 5.69
CA VAL A 465 -10.26 16.37 6.16
C VAL A 465 -10.02 16.06 7.64
N ASP A 466 -11.06 16.09 8.46
CA ASP A 466 -10.98 15.85 9.90
C ASP A 466 -10.89 14.33 10.19
N ALA A 467 -11.60 13.50 9.43
CA ALA A 467 -11.47 12.04 9.51
C ALA A 467 -10.04 11.57 9.18
N ILE A 468 -9.38 12.22 8.20
CA ILE A 468 -7.98 11.98 7.85
C ILE A 468 -7.04 12.46 8.97
N ALA A 469 -7.29 13.63 9.56
CA ALA A 469 -6.43 14.23 10.58
C ALA A 469 -6.63 13.64 11.98
N ALA A 470 -7.73 12.92 12.24
CA ALA A 470 -8.05 12.35 13.55
C ALA A 470 -6.92 11.47 14.09
N PRO A 471 -6.61 11.52 15.40
CA PRO A 471 -5.65 10.62 16.03
C PRO A 471 -6.04 9.16 15.83
N ARG A 472 -5.06 8.29 15.56
CA ARG A 472 -5.30 6.91 15.14
C ARG A 472 -4.97 5.88 16.21
N ALA A 473 -5.76 4.80 16.16
CA ALA A 473 -5.49 3.54 16.83
C ALA A 473 -5.26 2.46 15.78
N SER A 474 -4.35 1.51 16.03
CA SER A 474 -4.10 0.37 15.14
C SER A 474 -3.99 -0.92 15.92
N GLN A 475 -4.94 -1.83 15.68
CA GLN A 475 -4.93 -3.18 16.23
C GLN A 475 -4.85 -4.20 15.10
N ARG A 476 -3.83 -5.05 15.18
CA ARG A 476 -3.51 -6.03 14.12
C ARG A 476 -3.36 -7.44 14.68
N ASN A 477 -4.27 -7.81 15.58
CA ASN A 477 -4.25 -9.05 16.34
C ASN A 477 -3.00 -9.22 17.22
N GLN A 478 -2.46 -8.09 17.68
CA GLN A 478 -1.30 -8.01 18.57
C GLN A 478 -1.75 -7.91 20.03
N ALA A 479 -0.85 -8.21 20.98
CA ALA A 479 -1.14 -8.11 22.42
C ALA A 479 -1.53 -6.68 22.83
N THR A 480 -0.91 -5.66 22.23
CA THR A 480 -1.20 -4.25 22.48
C THR A 480 -1.71 -3.56 21.22
N THR A 481 -2.58 -2.56 21.42
CA THR A 481 -3.02 -1.64 20.37
C THR A 481 -2.06 -0.44 20.29
N GLU A 482 -1.66 -0.07 19.09
CA GLU A 482 -0.89 1.17 18.89
C GLU A 482 -1.82 2.37 18.92
N LEU A 483 -1.43 3.41 19.66
CA LEU A 483 -2.11 4.70 19.71
C LEU A 483 -1.15 5.82 19.33
N GLU A 484 -1.62 6.76 18.52
CA GLU A 484 -0.93 8.03 18.32
C GLU A 484 -1.01 8.92 19.57
N PRO A 485 -0.10 9.93 19.71
CA PRO A 485 -0.05 10.80 20.89
C PRO A 485 -1.40 11.40 21.28
N GLY A 486 -2.20 11.86 20.31
CA GLY A 486 -3.49 12.47 20.56
C GLY A 486 -4.54 11.56 21.23
N LEU A 487 -4.42 10.22 21.06
CA LEU A 487 -5.21 9.23 21.80
C LEU A 487 -4.48 8.74 23.05
N TYR A 488 -3.18 8.51 22.93
CA TYR A 488 -2.36 7.95 24.01
C TYR A 488 -2.34 8.86 25.24
N ASP A 489 -2.28 10.18 25.05
CA ASP A 489 -2.27 11.17 26.12
C ASP A 489 -3.67 11.66 26.51
N SER A 490 -4.73 11.12 25.88
CA SER A 490 -6.11 11.51 26.16
C SER A 490 -6.72 10.72 27.32
N PRO A 491 -7.75 11.26 28.01
CA PRO A 491 -8.52 10.53 29.01
C PRO A 491 -9.21 9.25 28.47
N LEU A 492 -9.40 9.15 27.15
CA LEU A 492 -9.99 7.97 26.50
C LEU A 492 -9.14 6.72 26.72
N ARG A 493 -7.80 6.85 26.77
CA ARG A 493 -6.92 5.72 27.05
C ARG A 493 -7.26 5.06 28.37
N ALA A 494 -7.32 5.82 29.47
CA ALA A 494 -7.64 5.26 30.78
C ALA A 494 -9.02 4.57 30.83
N GLN A 495 -10.00 5.11 30.10
CA GLN A 495 -11.32 4.50 30.00
C GLN A 495 -11.29 3.19 29.21
N LEU A 496 -10.50 3.10 28.14
CA LEU A 496 -10.31 1.88 27.37
C LEU A 496 -9.46 0.84 28.13
N GLU A 497 -8.46 1.28 28.91
CA GLU A 497 -7.69 0.42 29.81
C GLU A 497 -8.59 -0.20 30.90
N ALA A 498 -9.60 0.53 31.37
CA ALA A 498 -10.59 0.01 32.32
C ALA A 498 -11.48 -1.09 31.72
N VAL A 499 -11.65 -1.14 30.39
CA VAL A 499 -12.31 -2.24 29.67
C VAL A 499 -11.36 -3.44 29.49
N GLY A 500 -10.03 -3.24 29.61
CA GLY A 500 -9.00 -4.28 29.51
C GLY A 500 -8.06 -4.13 28.32
N HIS A 501 -8.12 -3.04 27.56
CA HIS A 501 -7.16 -2.81 26.46
C HIS A 501 -5.76 -2.50 26.98
N GLY A 502 -4.74 -3.04 26.33
CA GLY A 502 -3.34 -2.66 26.50
C GLY A 502 -2.87 -1.80 25.32
N PHE A 503 -2.10 -0.75 25.60
CA PHE A 503 -1.66 0.20 24.59
C PHE A 503 -0.14 0.37 24.53
N ARG A 504 0.35 0.72 23.35
CA ARG A 504 1.71 1.26 23.14
C ARG A 504 1.64 2.53 22.29
N LEU A 505 2.54 3.45 22.55
CA LEU A 505 2.67 4.67 21.76
C LEU A 505 3.25 4.33 20.39
N ASN A 506 2.62 4.86 19.34
CA ASN A 506 3.20 4.94 18.00
C ASN A 506 3.12 6.41 17.56
N PRO A 507 4.25 7.08 17.28
CA PRO A 507 4.24 8.51 16.99
C PRO A 507 3.46 8.86 15.71
N GLU A 508 3.32 7.91 14.77
CA GLU A 508 2.69 8.18 13.48
C GLU A 508 2.14 6.90 12.84
N ILE A 509 0.85 6.89 12.53
CA ILE A 509 0.15 5.75 11.92
C ILE A 509 -0.43 6.16 10.56
N GLY A 510 0.17 5.69 9.47
CA GLY A 510 -0.26 5.97 8.11
C GLY A 510 -0.16 7.44 7.69
N ALA A 511 -0.70 7.80 6.54
CA ALA A 511 -0.82 9.18 6.03
C ALA A 511 -1.89 9.23 4.91
N ALA A 512 -3.15 9.31 5.30
CA ALA A 512 -4.25 9.15 4.36
C ALA A 512 -4.42 10.36 3.43
N THR A 513 -4.87 10.07 2.20
CA THR A 513 -5.36 11.09 1.25
C THR A 513 -6.66 10.62 0.62
N GLY A 514 -7.48 11.56 0.16
CA GLY A 514 -8.74 11.20 -0.47
C GLY A 514 -9.40 12.32 -1.24
N VAL A 515 -10.46 11.96 -1.96
CA VAL A 515 -11.38 12.90 -2.61
C VAL A 515 -12.81 12.57 -2.20
N GLN A 516 -13.61 13.58 -1.94
CA GLN A 516 -15.03 13.47 -1.62
C GLN A 516 -15.87 14.18 -2.68
N ARG A 517 -16.96 13.55 -3.11
CA ARG A 517 -17.95 14.22 -3.95
C ARG A 517 -18.89 15.04 -3.10
N LEU A 518 -19.01 16.33 -3.42
CA LEU A 518 -19.90 17.25 -2.74
C LEU A 518 -21.33 17.20 -3.32
N PRO A 519 -22.36 17.63 -2.58
CA PRO A 519 -23.75 17.64 -3.06
C PRO A 519 -23.96 18.46 -4.34
N ASP A 520 -23.16 19.51 -4.56
CA ASP A 520 -23.20 20.33 -5.77
C ASP A 520 -22.46 19.69 -6.98
N GLY A 521 -21.96 18.46 -6.80
CA GLY A 521 -21.26 17.70 -7.83
C GLY A 521 -19.79 18.05 -7.99
N LYS A 522 -19.26 18.99 -7.21
CA LYS A 522 -17.82 19.29 -7.16
C LYS A 522 -17.05 18.25 -6.36
N TRP A 523 -15.74 18.33 -6.43
CA TRP A 523 -14.82 17.49 -5.67
C TRP A 523 -14.09 18.31 -4.60
N LEU A 524 -14.04 17.76 -3.40
CA LEU A 524 -13.14 18.17 -2.33
C LEU A 524 -11.95 17.21 -2.35
N ALA A 525 -10.74 17.77 -2.39
CA ALA A 525 -9.51 17.00 -2.23
C ALA A 525 -8.98 17.19 -0.80
N ALA A 526 -8.66 16.10 -0.13
CA ALA A 526 -8.15 16.08 1.23
C ALA A 526 -6.84 15.30 1.30
N ALA A 527 -5.90 15.80 2.07
CA ALA A 527 -4.62 15.13 2.32
C ALA A 527 -4.24 15.27 3.79
N GLU A 528 -3.38 14.39 4.23
CA GLU A 528 -2.78 14.42 5.56
C GLU A 528 -2.17 15.78 5.88
N LYS A 529 -2.35 16.27 7.09
CA LYS A 529 -1.80 17.54 7.56
C LYS A 529 -0.73 17.36 8.64
N VAL A 530 -0.75 16.23 9.32
CA VAL A 530 -0.01 16.01 10.56
C VAL A 530 1.16 15.06 10.35
N ARG A 531 0.95 14.00 9.53
CA ARG A 531 1.88 12.88 9.39
C ARG A 531 2.74 13.02 8.16
N ARG A 532 3.95 12.46 8.20
CA ARG A 532 4.92 12.39 7.09
C ARG A 532 5.20 13.76 6.43
N GLY A 533 5.24 14.82 7.24
CA GLY A 533 5.47 16.18 6.72
C GLY A 533 4.30 16.78 5.95
N GLY A 534 3.14 16.11 5.96
CA GLY A 534 1.93 16.54 5.27
C GLY A 534 1.84 16.03 3.83
N GLY A 535 0.60 15.79 3.38
CA GLY A 535 0.28 15.44 2.00
C GLY A 535 -0.07 16.67 1.14
N SER A 536 -0.31 16.44 -0.15
CA SER A 536 -0.73 17.47 -1.10
C SER A 536 -2.15 17.23 -1.60
N ALA A 537 -3.03 18.21 -1.43
CA ALA A 537 -4.36 18.22 -2.01
C ALA A 537 -4.49 19.45 -2.93
N MET A 538 -4.96 19.23 -4.17
CA MET A 538 -5.07 20.27 -5.18
C MET A 538 -6.36 20.09 -5.99
N VAL A 539 -6.96 21.20 -6.35
CA VAL A 539 -8.11 21.23 -7.28
C VAL A 539 -7.81 22.14 -8.47
N VAL A 540 -8.47 21.88 -9.58
CA VAL A 540 -8.39 22.69 -10.79
C VAL A 540 -9.80 22.92 -11.33
N ARG A 541 -10.06 24.12 -11.82
CA ARG A 541 -11.29 24.38 -12.59
C ARG A 541 -11.17 23.64 -13.92
N PRO A 542 -12.21 22.91 -14.35
CA PRO A 542 -12.22 22.32 -15.68
C PRO A 542 -11.96 23.40 -16.74
N ALA A 543 -11.18 23.07 -17.76
CA ALA A 543 -11.17 23.88 -18.97
C ALA A 543 -12.56 23.87 -19.58
N PRO A 544 -13.00 25.00 -20.19
CA PRO A 544 -14.28 25.10 -20.87
C PRO A 544 -14.54 24.00 -21.88
#